data_a414f6310a5470a6c14c2f68d34c1456
#
_entry.id   a414f6310a5470a6c14c2f68d34c1456
#
_cell.length_a   1.000
_cell.length_b   1.000
_cell.length_c   1.000
_cell.angle_alpha   90.00
_cell.angle_beta   90.00
_cell.angle_gamma   90.00
#
_symmetry.space_group_name_H-M   'P 1'
#
loop_
_entity.id
_entity.type
_entity.pdbx_description
1 polymer ?
#
loop_
_entity_poly.entity_id
_entity_poly.type
_entity_poly.pdbx_seq_one_letter_code
_entity_poly.pdbx_strand_id
1 'polypeptide(L)'
;PKTKITDQLRLSFTVILILSFLSCTIYDNNLDNPNDNEANEELGVYPPSLVFFPKQQTKTLTDTIRLGAYIVFSDTSIISFSGAHLNIQYDNSMLEIDSLAPGWIGPGSMTDSNRTTPLFTYTENSGQLDIYAYYLSTSDVSIDSVTHIAEIWFKPKSTGTSTVSYDTSLCEIVKFDENFIPINGTREASIIIQ
;
A
#
# COMPACT_ATOMS: atom_id res chain seq x y z
N PRO A 1 19.03 -49.55 -38.47
CA PRO A 1 18.25 -49.33 -37.22
C PRO A 1 18.85 -48.30 -36.28
N LYS A 2 20.19 -47.98 -36.34
CA LYS A 2 20.85 -47.03 -35.44
C LYS A 2 20.48 -45.54 -35.68
N THR A 3 20.13 -45.16 -36.90
CA THR A 3 19.79 -43.79 -37.27
C THR A 3 18.44 -43.29 -36.70
N LYS A 4 17.46 -44.17 -36.58
CA LYS A 4 16.13 -43.78 -36.03
C LYS A 4 16.16 -43.43 -34.52
N ILE A 5 17.05 -44.06 -33.78
CA ILE A 5 17.15 -43.80 -32.31
C ILE A 5 17.82 -42.46 -32.05
N THR A 6 18.83 -42.09 -32.83
CA THR A 6 19.50 -40.79 -32.71
C THR A 6 18.56 -39.59 -33.08
N ASP A 7 17.70 -39.78 -34.05
CA ASP A 7 16.76 -38.71 -34.42
C ASP A 7 15.64 -38.54 -33.39
N GLN A 8 15.12 -39.62 -32.83
CA GLN A 8 14.17 -39.52 -31.70
C GLN A 8 14.80 -38.86 -30.45
N LEU A 9 16.06 -39.21 -30.15
CA LEU A 9 16.74 -38.59 -28.99
C LEU A 9 16.97 -37.09 -29.19
N ARG A 10 17.33 -36.67 -30.41
CA ARG A 10 17.47 -35.24 -30.77
C ARG A 10 16.15 -34.49 -30.68
N LEU A 11 15.06 -35.08 -31.20
CA LEU A 11 13.72 -34.47 -31.13
C LEU A 11 13.24 -34.31 -29.69
N SER A 12 13.43 -35.34 -28.85
CA SER A 12 13.09 -35.25 -27.42
C SER A 12 13.90 -34.18 -26.69
N PHE A 13 15.19 -34.05 -26.97
CA PHE A 13 16.04 -33.05 -26.34
C PHE A 13 15.64 -31.62 -26.75
N THR A 14 15.28 -31.42 -28.01
CA THR A 14 14.80 -30.14 -28.54
C THR A 14 13.46 -29.74 -27.92
N VAL A 15 12.52 -30.69 -27.76
CA VAL A 15 11.22 -30.44 -27.14
C VAL A 15 11.38 -30.11 -25.65
N ILE A 16 12.25 -30.78 -24.91
CA ILE A 16 12.55 -30.50 -23.50
C ILE A 16 13.19 -29.10 -23.36
N LEU A 17 14.11 -28.76 -24.27
CA LEU A 17 14.76 -27.45 -24.27
C LEU A 17 13.74 -26.31 -24.54
N ILE A 18 12.82 -26.49 -25.48
CA ILE A 18 11.76 -25.51 -25.78
C ILE A 18 10.78 -25.38 -24.59
N LEU A 19 10.41 -26.50 -23.96
CA LEU A 19 9.54 -26.49 -22.78
C LEU A 19 10.21 -25.80 -21.56
N SER A 20 11.53 -25.88 -21.41
CA SER A 20 12.25 -25.18 -20.35
C SER A 20 12.31 -23.67 -20.56
N PHE A 21 12.26 -23.19 -21.81
CA PHE A 21 12.14 -21.75 -22.10
C PHE A 21 10.71 -21.22 -21.96
N LEU A 22 9.70 -22.08 -22.10
CA LEU A 22 8.29 -21.71 -21.89
C LEU A 22 7.88 -21.73 -20.40
N SER A 23 8.68 -22.35 -19.54
CA SER A 23 8.46 -22.34 -18.08
C SER A 23 9.10 -21.15 -17.36
N CYS A 24 9.71 -20.21 -18.09
CA CYS A 24 10.00 -18.90 -17.54
C CYS A 24 8.65 -18.19 -17.38
N THR A 25 7.88 -18.58 -16.37
CA THR A 25 6.89 -17.67 -15.81
C THR A 25 7.65 -16.41 -15.49
N ILE A 26 7.33 -15.34 -16.18
CA ILE A 26 7.67 -14.00 -15.74
C ILE A 26 7.07 -13.97 -14.32
N TYR A 27 7.91 -14.18 -13.32
CA TYR A 27 7.57 -13.82 -11.96
C TYR A 27 7.38 -12.32 -12.09
N ASP A 28 6.13 -11.91 -12.05
CA ASP A 28 5.80 -10.53 -11.82
C ASP A 28 6.35 -10.23 -10.43
N ASN A 29 7.61 -9.80 -10.39
CA ASN A 29 8.29 -9.30 -9.20
C ASN A 29 7.75 -7.92 -8.82
N ASN A 30 6.50 -7.66 -9.15
CA ASN A 30 5.75 -6.58 -8.61
C ASN A 30 5.54 -6.89 -7.11
N LEU A 31 6.65 -6.85 -6.37
CA LEU A 31 6.63 -6.82 -4.91
C LEU A 31 5.79 -5.59 -4.60
N ASP A 32 4.55 -5.86 -4.21
CA ASP A 32 3.63 -4.80 -3.80
C ASP A 32 4.17 -4.20 -2.50
N ASN A 33 5.21 -3.40 -2.64
CA ASN A 33 5.93 -2.76 -1.56
C ASN A 33 5.75 -1.24 -1.70
N PRO A 34 5.16 -0.55 -0.71
CA PRO A 34 5.05 0.90 -0.76
C PRO A 34 6.41 1.61 -0.80
N ASN A 35 7.51 0.94 -0.41
CA ASN A 35 8.88 1.44 -0.51
C ASN A 35 9.47 1.38 -1.92
N ASP A 36 8.82 0.74 -2.85
CA ASP A 36 9.31 0.66 -4.22
C ASP A 36 8.98 1.94 -4.98
N ASN A 37 9.87 2.93 -4.83
CA ASN A 37 9.73 4.23 -5.49
C ASN A 37 9.77 4.09 -7.02
N GLU A 38 10.60 3.20 -7.56
CA GLU A 38 10.72 3.00 -9.01
C GLU A 38 9.39 2.47 -9.58
N ALA A 39 8.80 1.47 -8.95
CA ALA A 39 7.49 0.96 -9.35
C ALA A 39 6.35 1.98 -9.16
N ASN A 40 6.44 2.84 -8.15
CA ASN A 40 5.48 3.92 -7.96
C ASN A 40 5.63 5.01 -9.05
N GLU A 41 6.86 5.39 -9.39
CA GLU A 41 7.15 6.39 -10.44
C GLU A 41 6.72 5.90 -11.83
N GLU A 42 6.89 4.62 -12.16
CA GLU A 42 6.38 4.01 -13.39
C GLU A 42 4.85 4.11 -13.51
N LEU A 43 4.15 4.15 -12.37
CA LEU A 43 2.70 4.37 -12.29
C LEU A 43 2.33 5.85 -12.22
N GLY A 44 3.29 6.77 -12.31
CA GLY A 44 3.07 8.21 -12.20
C GLY A 44 2.82 8.70 -10.77
N VAL A 45 3.18 7.91 -9.77
CA VAL A 45 3.03 8.25 -8.35
C VAL A 45 4.35 8.76 -7.81
N TYR A 46 4.49 10.08 -7.72
CA TYR A 46 5.71 10.76 -7.29
C TYR A 46 5.64 11.17 -5.82
N PRO A 47 6.72 10.97 -5.03
CA PRO A 47 6.77 11.44 -3.65
C PRO A 47 6.75 12.98 -3.52
N PRO A 48 6.25 13.54 -2.43
CA PRO A 48 5.48 12.90 -1.37
C PRO A 48 4.13 12.37 -1.88
N SER A 49 3.82 11.11 -1.57
CA SER A 49 2.62 10.45 -2.09
C SER A 49 1.87 9.69 -1.00
N LEU A 50 0.56 9.50 -1.23
CA LEU A 50 -0.29 8.66 -0.39
C LEU A 50 -0.56 7.35 -1.12
N VAL A 51 -0.23 6.23 -0.50
CA VAL A 51 -0.40 4.91 -1.11
C VAL A 51 -1.08 3.94 -0.16
N PHE A 52 -1.87 3.04 -0.73
CA PHE A 52 -2.38 1.89 0.01
C PHE A 52 -1.50 0.66 -0.22
N PHE A 53 -1.40 -0.17 0.84
CA PHE A 53 -0.75 -1.47 0.76
C PHE A 53 -1.62 -2.53 1.48
N PRO A 54 -1.86 -3.69 0.84
CA PRO A 54 -1.51 -4.01 -0.55
C PRO A 54 -2.39 -3.26 -1.58
N LYS A 55 -1.86 -3.00 -2.79
CA LYS A 55 -2.60 -2.28 -3.85
C LYS A 55 -3.76 -3.07 -4.43
N GLN A 56 -3.72 -4.41 -4.30
CA GLN A 56 -4.78 -5.30 -4.77
C GLN A 56 -4.94 -6.51 -3.85
N GLN A 57 -6.19 -6.88 -3.58
CA GLN A 57 -6.54 -8.06 -2.81
C GLN A 57 -7.74 -8.79 -3.44
N THR A 58 -7.71 -10.12 -3.41
CA THR A 58 -8.88 -10.96 -3.72
C THR A 58 -9.34 -11.65 -2.44
N LYS A 59 -10.61 -11.50 -2.10
CA LYS A 59 -11.22 -11.95 -0.85
C LYS A 59 -12.60 -12.58 -1.10
N THR A 60 -13.09 -13.31 -0.12
CA THR A 60 -14.46 -13.80 -0.09
C THR A 60 -15.33 -12.96 0.86
N LEU A 61 -16.64 -13.14 0.83
CA LEU A 61 -17.57 -12.43 1.75
C LEU A 61 -17.33 -12.70 3.23
N THR A 62 -16.60 -13.77 3.57
CA THR A 62 -16.30 -14.14 4.96
C THR A 62 -14.91 -13.70 5.42
N ASP A 63 -14.10 -13.17 4.52
CA ASP A 63 -12.75 -12.74 4.85
C ASP A 63 -12.74 -11.34 5.48
N THR A 64 -11.69 -11.06 6.21
CA THR A 64 -11.35 -9.69 6.61
C THR A 64 -10.38 -9.10 5.60
N ILE A 65 -10.65 -7.89 5.14
CA ILE A 65 -9.77 -7.11 4.28
C ILE A 65 -8.95 -6.20 5.18
N ARG A 66 -7.64 -6.29 5.04
CA ARG A 66 -6.70 -5.45 5.77
C ARG A 66 -5.99 -4.53 4.79
N LEU A 67 -6.00 -3.23 5.05
CA LEU A 67 -5.45 -2.22 4.18
C LEU A 67 -4.67 -1.18 4.98
N GLY A 68 -3.37 -1.06 4.73
CA GLY A 68 -2.52 -0.03 5.32
C GLY A 68 -2.54 1.24 4.48
N ALA A 69 -2.65 2.39 5.14
CA ALA A 69 -2.51 3.72 4.56
C ALA A 69 -1.11 4.28 4.85
N TYR A 70 -0.36 4.64 3.83
CA TYR A 70 1.05 5.06 3.92
C TYR A 70 1.29 6.41 3.29
N ILE A 71 2.25 7.14 3.84
CA ILE A 71 2.91 8.28 3.19
C ILE A 71 4.27 7.81 2.72
N VAL A 72 4.61 8.08 1.47
CA VAL A 72 5.91 7.79 0.88
C VAL A 72 6.60 9.10 0.57
N PHE A 73 7.83 9.26 1.07
CA PHE A 73 8.71 10.38 0.81
C PHE A 73 9.87 9.96 -0.05
N SER A 74 10.59 10.92 -0.66
CA SER A 74 11.84 10.61 -1.38
C SER A 74 12.95 10.20 -0.43
N ASP A 75 13.82 9.28 -0.86
CA ASP A 75 14.83 8.55 -0.06
C ASP A 75 15.84 9.39 0.76
N THR A 76 15.85 10.71 0.63
CA THR A 76 16.96 11.54 1.15
C THR A 76 16.58 12.52 2.24
N SER A 77 15.34 12.59 2.66
CA SER A 77 14.94 13.62 3.61
C SER A 77 14.43 13.05 4.94
N ILE A 78 15.17 13.34 6.01
CA ILE A 78 14.59 13.33 7.34
C ILE A 78 13.53 14.43 7.36
N ILE A 79 12.27 14.04 7.46
CA ILE A 79 11.17 14.98 7.43
C ILE A 79 10.72 15.25 8.85
N SER A 80 10.69 16.52 9.20
CA SER A 80 10.04 17.01 10.39
C SER A 80 8.52 16.85 10.20
N PHE A 81 7.94 15.89 10.90
CA PHE A 81 6.54 15.51 10.75
C PHE A 81 5.77 15.84 12.04
N SER A 82 4.61 16.44 11.92
CA SER A 82 3.70 16.68 13.04
C SER A 82 2.42 15.86 12.94
N GLY A 83 1.94 15.60 11.75
CA GLY A 83 0.74 14.80 11.59
C GLY A 83 0.21 14.76 10.17
N ALA A 84 -0.87 14.00 10.01
CA ALA A 84 -1.61 13.90 8.77
C ALA A 84 -3.12 13.82 9.01
N HIS A 85 -3.87 14.43 8.10
CA HIS A 85 -5.28 14.18 7.87
C HIS A 85 -5.41 13.44 6.54
N LEU A 86 -6.00 12.27 6.56
CA LEU A 86 -6.29 11.46 5.37
C LEU A 86 -7.80 11.40 5.17
N ASN A 87 -8.27 11.81 4.00
CA ASN A 87 -9.64 11.60 3.55
C ASN A 87 -9.66 10.46 2.54
N ILE A 88 -10.38 9.40 2.87
CA ILE A 88 -10.43 8.14 2.14
C ILE A 88 -11.85 7.89 1.67
N GLN A 89 -12.00 7.56 0.40
CA GLN A 89 -13.27 7.23 -0.25
C GLN A 89 -13.33 5.74 -0.53
N TYR A 90 -14.47 5.11 -0.26
CA TYR A 90 -14.74 3.71 -0.54
C TYR A 90 -16.23 3.46 -0.82
N ASP A 91 -16.55 2.36 -1.49
CA ASP A 91 -17.94 1.98 -1.75
C ASP A 91 -18.55 1.30 -0.52
N ASN A 92 -19.38 2.04 0.23
CA ASN A 92 -20.05 1.54 1.42
C ASN A 92 -21.19 0.52 1.12
N SER A 93 -21.54 0.31 -0.13
CA SER A 93 -22.43 -0.77 -0.54
C SER A 93 -21.71 -2.12 -0.60
N MET A 94 -20.38 -2.09 -0.82
CA MET A 94 -19.51 -3.25 -0.95
C MET A 94 -18.65 -3.53 0.28
N LEU A 95 -18.27 -2.48 1.01
CA LEU A 95 -17.36 -2.53 2.13
C LEU A 95 -17.99 -1.86 3.36
N GLU A 96 -17.70 -2.39 4.54
CA GLU A 96 -18.01 -1.81 5.84
C GLU A 96 -16.74 -1.74 6.67
N ILE A 97 -16.49 -0.62 7.33
CA ILE A 97 -15.37 -0.49 8.25
C ILE A 97 -15.64 -1.34 9.48
N ASP A 98 -14.77 -2.30 9.77
CA ASP A 98 -14.80 -3.14 10.96
C ASP A 98 -14.04 -2.49 12.12
N SER A 99 -12.82 -2.02 11.85
CA SER A 99 -11.96 -1.37 12.84
C SER A 99 -10.84 -0.57 12.19
N LEU A 100 -10.25 0.34 12.97
CA LEU A 100 -9.06 1.07 12.62
C LEU A 100 -8.05 1.03 13.77
N ALA A 101 -6.77 1.08 13.41
CA ALA A 101 -5.69 1.28 14.37
C ALA A 101 -4.68 2.30 13.82
N PRO A 102 -3.97 3.02 14.71
CA PRO A 102 -2.83 3.83 14.29
C PRO A 102 -1.78 2.94 13.65
N GLY A 103 -1.18 3.45 12.59
CA GLY A 103 -0.07 2.83 11.94
C GLY A 103 1.22 2.96 12.74
N TRP A 104 2.28 2.60 12.09
CA TRP A 104 3.62 2.73 12.64
C TRP A 104 4.27 4.01 12.11
N ILE A 105 4.37 5.03 12.94
CA ILE A 105 4.97 6.31 12.58
C ILE A 105 6.22 6.51 13.44
N GLY A 106 7.38 6.67 12.81
CA GLY A 106 8.64 6.94 13.47
C GLY A 106 9.75 5.95 13.11
N PRO A 107 11.01 6.33 13.31
CA PRO A 107 12.16 5.48 13.04
C PRO A 107 12.19 4.31 14.02
N GLY A 108 12.58 3.15 13.51
CA GLY A 108 12.88 2.01 14.35
C GLY A 108 12.11 0.73 14.05
N SER A 109 12.62 -0.35 14.63
CA SER A 109 12.05 -1.69 14.55
C SER A 109 10.73 -1.76 15.33
N MET A 110 9.88 -2.75 14.97
CA MET A 110 8.66 -3.07 15.73
C MET A 110 8.87 -3.34 17.23
N THR A 111 10.11 -3.54 17.63
CA THR A 111 10.51 -3.81 19.03
C THR A 111 11.02 -2.58 19.76
N ASP A 112 11.08 -1.40 19.14
CA ASP A 112 11.58 -0.19 19.78
C ASP A 112 10.57 0.33 20.80
N SER A 113 10.98 0.39 22.07
CA SER A 113 10.18 0.88 23.18
C SER A 113 10.01 2.41 23.20
N ASN A 114 10.75 3.12 22.36
CA ASN A 114 10.74 4.60 22.27
C ASN A 114 9.74 5.13 21.23
N ARG A 115 8.81 4.30 20.79
CA ARG A 115 7.77 4.70 19.85
C ARG A 115 6.95 5.87 20.38
N THR A 116 6.87 6.90 19.58
CA THR A 116 5.89 7.96 19.78
C THR A 116 4.57 7.54 19.12
N THR A 117 3.54 7.33 19.93
CA THR A 117 2.19 7.04 19.43
C THR A 117 1.50 8.36 19.12
N PRO A 118 0.97 8.58 17.91
CA PRO A 118 0.22 9.79 17.62
C PRO A 118 -1.13 9.79 18.37
N LEU A 119 -1.68 10.98 18.57
CA LEU A 119 -3.10 11.12 18.80
C LEU A 119 -3.81 10.62 17.52
N PHE A 120 -4.59 9.56 17.66
CA PHE A 120 -5.28 8.93 16.53
C PHE A 120 -6.78 8.99 16.75
N THR A 121 -7.50 9.57 15.79
CA THR A 121 -8.95 9.59 15.77
C THR A 121 -9.46 9.50 14.35
N TYR A 122 -10.72 9.12 14.17
CA TYR A 122 -11.33 9.05 12.87
C TYR A 122 -12.83 9.34 12.94
N THR A 123 -13.38 9.75 11.81
CA THR A 123 -14.83 9.83 11.58
C THR A 123 -15.17 9.14 10.28
N GLU A 124 -16.31 8.45 10.26
CA GLU A 124 -16.82 7.74 9.08
C GLU A 124 -18.22 8.23 8.75
N ASN A 125 -18.46 8.50 7.47
CA ASN A 125 -19.75 8.93 6.97
C ASN A 125 -20.00 8.39 5.55
N SER A 126 -20.79 7.31 5.46
CA SER A 126 -21.35 6.82 4.19
C SER A 126 -20.34 6.62 3.05
N GLY A 127 -19.20 5.96 3.33
CA GLY A 127 -18.17 5.69 2.33
C GLY A 127 -17.05 6.72 2.27
N GLN A 128 -17.07 7.69 3.17
CA GLN A 128 -16.00 8.63 3.42
C GLN A 128 -15.44 8.38 4.82
N LEU A 129 -14.13 8.22 4.91
CA LEU A 129 -13.39 8.02 6.15
C LEU A 129 -12.34 9.12 6.30
N ASP A 130 -12.46 9.92 7.34
CA ASP A 130 -11.46 10.90 7.74
C ASP A 130 -10.62 10.34 8.89
N ILE A 131 -9.30 10.28 8.70
CA ILE A 131 -8.34 9.80 9.71
C ILE A 131 -7.42 10.96 10.10
N TYR A 132 -7.28 11.18 11.38
CA TYR A 132 -6.41 12.19 11.98
C TYR A 132 -5.35 11.50 12.82
N ALA A 133 -4.08 11.68 12.46
CA ALA A 133 -2.93 11.12 13.16
C ALA A 133 -1.91 12.24 13.43
N TYR A 134 -1.87 12.75 14.66
CA TYR A 134 -1.03 13.91 15.01
C TYR A 134 -0.18 13.63 16.24
N TYR A 135 1.07 14.08 16.21
CA TYR A 135 1.92 14.10 17.40
C TYR A 135 1.70 15.38 18.20
N LEU A 136 1.35 15.23 19.46
CA LEU A 136 1.25 16.32 20.42
C LEU A 136 2.60 16.48 21.14
N SER A 137 3.65 16.67 20.36
CA SER A 137 5.02 16.83 20.88
C SER A 137 5.47 18.30 20.87
N THR A 138 6.42 18.64 21.73
CA THR A 138 7.10 19.94 21.72
C THR A 138 8.31 19.98 20.78
N SER A 139 8.59 18.88 20.08
CA SER A 139 9.66 18.75 19.09
C SER A 139 9.14 17.93 17.90
N ASP A 140 9.74 18.18 16.75
CA ASP A 140 9.48 17.41 15.53
C ASP A 140 9.79 15.92 15.72
N VAL A 141 9.03 15.12 15.02
CA VAL A 141 9.26 13.69 14.88
C VAL A 141 9.91 13.44 13.52
N SER A 142 11.11 12.84 13.56
CA SER A 142 11.74 12.36 12.34
C SER A 142 11.01 11.11 11.86
N ILE A 143 10.63 11.09 10.60
CA ILE A 143 10.02 9.94 9.96
C ILE A 143 10.88 9.42 8.82
N ASP A 144 10.79 8.11 8.59
CA ASP A 144 11.46 7.45 7.48
C ASP A 144 10.80 7.77 6.13
N SER A 145 11.44 7.35 5.04
CA SER A 145 10.94 7.50 3.67
C SER A 145 9.55 6.89 3.45
N VAL A 146 9.15 5.90 4.26
CA VAL A 146 7.81 5.32 4.25
C VAL A 146 7.23 5.30 5.65
N THR A 147 6.08 5.92 5.80
CA THR A 147 5.40 6.06 7.09
C THR A 147 4.01 5.46 7.03
N HIS A 148 3.76 4.45 7.87
CA HIS A 148 2.47 3.79 8.02
C HIS A 148 1.56 4.62 8.94
N ILE A 149 0.56 5.28 8.39
CA ILE A 149 -0.33 6.20 9.14
C ILE A 149 -1.44 5.45 9.84
N ALA A 150 -2.10 4.54 9.13
CA ALA A 150 -3.26 3.81 9.65
C ALA A 150 -3.36 2.41 9.07
N GLU A 151 -3.90 1.51 9.86
CA GLU A 151 -4.38 0.20 9.43
C GLU A 151 -5.90 0.19 9.47
N ILE A 152 -6.52 -0.20 8.37
CA ILE A 152 -7.97 -0.20 8.18
C ILE A 152 -8.41 -1.64 7.93
N TRP A 153 -9.40 -2.11 8.70
CA TRP A 153 -10.03 -3.40 8.47
C TRP A 153 -11.44 -3.19 7.92
N PHE A 154 -11.73 -3.85 6.80
CA PHE A 154 -13.06 -3.86 6.21
C PHE A 154 -13.67 -5.26 6.26
N LYS A 155 -15.00 -5.29 6.37
CA LYS A 155 -15.85 -6.46 6.10
C LYS A 155 -16.46 -6.32 4.71
N PRO A 156 -16.35 -7.35 3.84
CA PRO A 156 -17.09 -7.38 2.60
C PRO A 156 -18.60 -7.47 2.86
N LYS A 157 -19.41 -6.75 2.07
CA LYS A 157 -20.86 -6.77 2.10
C LYS A 157 -21.47 -7.40 0.85
N SER A 158 -20.80 -7.27 -0.29
CA SER A 158 -21.29 -7.82 -1.56
C SER A 158 -20.11 -8.21 -2.46
N THR A 159 -20.36 -9.12 -3.41
CA THR A 159 -19.37 -9.52 -4.41
C THR A 159 -19.20 -8.46 -5.49
N GLY A 160 -18.00 -8.37 -6.06
CA GLY A 160 -17.65 -7.41 -7.11
C GLY A 160 -16.25 -6.82 -6.90
N THR A 161 -15.97 -5.70 -7.53
CA THR A 161 -14.72 -4.97 -7.38
C THR A 161 -14.98 -3.60 -6.77
N SER A 162 -14.33 -3.30 -5.65
CA SER A 162 -14.37 -2.01 -4.96
C SER A 162 -13.00 -1.34 -5.02
N THR A 163 -12.99 -0.04 -5.23
CA THR A 163 -11.78 0.79 -5.14
C THR A 163 -11.81 1.60 -3.85
N VAL A 164 -10.65 1.66 -3.18
CA VAL A 164 -10.40 2.56 -2.04
C VAL A 164 -9.39 3.60 -2.49
N SER A 165 -9.72 4.87 -2.39
CA SER A 165 -8.93 5.98 -2.91
C SER A 165 -8.79 7.12 -1.91
N TYR A 166 -7.82 8.02 -2.13
CA TYR A 166 -7.68 9.27 -1.37
C TYR A 166 -8.35 10.42 -2.10
N ASP A 167 -9.09 11.26 -1.38
CA ASP A 167 -9.44 12.58 -1.86
C ASP A 167 -8.34 13.57 -1.46
N THR A 168 -7.40 13.80 -2.38
CA THR A 168 -6.23 14.65 -2.10
C THR A 168 -6.56 16.11 -1.83
N SER A 169 -7.75 16.57 -2.24
CA SER A 169 -8.18 17.94 -1.95
C SER A 169 -8.52 18.16 -0.48
N LEU A 170 -8.76 17.06 0.25
CA LEU A 170 -9.09 17.04 1.67
C LEU A 170 -7.98 16.40 2.51
N CYS A 171 -6.92 15.86 1.89
CA CYS A 171 -5.78 15.29 2.61
C CYS A 171 -4.74 16.38 2.93
N GLU A 172 -4.14 16.28 4.12
CA GLU A 172 -3.10 17.20 4.58
C GLU A 172 -1.97 16.41 5.25
N ILE A 173 -0.73 16.82 4.98
CA ILE A 173 0.46 16.36 5.69
C ILE A 173 1.13 17.60 6.28
N VAL A 174 1.34 17.61 7.60
CA VAL A 174 1.76 18.80 8.34
C VAL A 174 3.13 18.57 8.95
N LYS A 175 4.04 19.54 8.78
CA LYS A 175 5.33 19.62 9.46
C LYS A 175 5.16 20.22 10.85
N PHE A 176 6.22 20.09 11.66
CA PHE A 176 6.27 20.67 12.99
C PHE A 176 6.21 22.22 12.98
N ASP A 177 6.70 22.86 11.93
CA ASP A 177 6.63 24.31 11.72
C ASP A 177 5.29 24.81 11.14
N GLU A 178 4.26 23.96 11.18
CA GLU A 178 2.89 24.20 10.67
C GLU A 178 2.80 24.35 9.14
N ASN A 179 3.89 24.14 8.40
CA ASN A 179 3.86 24.12 6.94
C ASN A 179 3.32 22.79 6.42
N PHE A 180 2.58 22.88 5.32
CA PHE A 180 2.08 21.69 4.63
C PHE A 180 3.15 21.07 3.71
N ILE A 181 3.14 19.74 3.65
CA ILE A 181 3.90 18.99 2.67
C ILE A 181 2.97 18.72 1.48
N PRO A 182 3.32 19.13 0.25
CA PRO A 182 2.48 18.89 -0.91
C PRO A 182 2.38 17.40 -1.19
N ILE A 183 1.19 16.95 -1.60
CA ILE A 183 0.94 15.57 -2.05
C ILE A 183 1.05 15.58 -3.57
N ASN A 184 2.06 14.89 -4.11
CA ASN A 184 2.35 14.89 -5.54
C ASN A 184 1.73 13.70 -6.29
N GLY A 185 1.29 12.67 -5.56
CA GLY A 185 0.68 11.50 -6.16
C GLY A 185 -0.10 10.66 -5.17
N THR A 186 -0.98 9.81 -5.70
CA THR A 186 -1.73 8.83 -4.91
C THR A 186 -1.79 7.50 -5.63
N ARG A 187 -1.85 6.42 -4.85
CA ARG A 187 -2.13 5.07 -5.35
C ARG A 187 -3.31 4.48 -4.59
N GLU A 188 -4.35 4.20 -5.32
CA GLU A 188 -5.55 3.53 -4.83
C GLU A 188 -5.33 2.03 -4.59
N ALA A 189 -6.25 1.40 -3.85
CA ALA A 189 -6.32 -0.04 -3.68
C ALA A 189 -7.55 -0.61 -4.38
N SER A 190 -7.37 -1.76 -5.05
CA SER A 190 -8.44 -2.55 -5.66
C SER A 190 -8.75 -3.79 -4.84
N ILE A 191 -10.01 -3.98 -4.48
CA ILE A 191 -10.48 -5.10 -3.67
C ILE A 191 -11.50 -5.89 -4.50
N ILE A 192 -11.16 -7.14 -4.82
CA ILE A 192 -12.00 -8.06 -5.58
C ILE A 192 -12.66 -9.03 -4.57
N ILE A 193 -13.98 -9.03 -4.50
CA ILE A 193 -14.77 -9.88 -3.59
C ILE A 193 -15.50 -10.94 -4.42
N GLN A 194 -15.25 -12.23 -4.13
CA GLN A 194 -15.80 -13.39 -4.84
C GLN A 194 -16.79 -14.17 -3.99
#